data_bc337e010b4711a6209cd89909a1561e
#
_entry.id   bc337e010b4711a6209cd89909a1561e
#
_cell.length_a   1.000
_cell.length_b   1.000
_cell.length_c   1.000
_cell.angle_alpha   90.00
_cell.angle_beta   90.00
_cell.angle_gamma   90.00
#
_symmetry.space_group_name_H-M   'P 1'
#
loop_
_entity.id
_entity.type
_entity.pdbx_description
1 polymer ?
#
loop_
_entity_poly.entity_id
_entity_poly.type
_entity_poly.pdbx_seq_one_letter_code
_entity_poly.pdbx_strand_id
1 'polypeptide(L)'
;MQLKNPLSLSAFMAGILATFVGFSSSFAIVVQGLQGVGASVAEAASGLLALSLAMGLCGVLLSWRTRLPVTVVWSTPGAAFLTTLAPPAGGFAVAVGAFMVSAALVVAAGLWRPLGRAVSAIPAPLASAMLAGVLLPLCLAPFQAAVQFPALGLPIILTWAVAARFSRLWAVPAAVAVAAVLIGLHVEFDGGGLRWWTPPVWVTPQFNIAAAVGIALPLFIVTMAGQNITGIAALRSFGYRPPAGPLFAWSGAFSFLAAPFGGHAGNLAAITMAMCAGADAHPDPARRWPASVVAGASLMVCGLVASAAVTFISLAPPILIASVAGLALLGALATALAGALAAARDRESALITLLVTASGVTLFGVGGVFWGLLAGGALYWWEHRRDLGDGGGDGDVTGNATTGDK
;
A
#
# COMPACT_ATOMS: atom_id res chain seq x y z
N MET A 1 9.86 2.10 -42.74
CA MET A 1 9.90 2.19 -41.26
C MET A 1 8.99 1.10 -40.74
N GLN A 2 9.55 -0.10 -40.46
CA GLN A 2 8.77 -1.23 -39.96
C GLN A 2 8.31 -0.88 -38.54
N LEU A 3 7.01 -0.79 -38.29
CA LEU A 3 6.39 -0.79 -36.98
C LEU A 3 6.68 -2.17 -36.35
N LYS A 4 7.88 -2.36 -35.80
CA LYS A 4 8.18 -3.53 -34.97
C LYS A 4 7.20 -3.51 -33.82
N ASN A 5 6.42 -4.59 -33.72
CA ASN A 5 5.39 -4.78 -32.71
C ASN A 5 5.92 -4.36 -31.32
N PRO A 6 5.36 -3.33 -30.65
CA PRO A 6 5.92 -2.82 -29.40
C PRO A 6 5.78 -3.83 -28.25
N LEU A 7 4.88 -4.81 -28.40
CA LEU A 7 4.62 -5.84 -27.42
C LEU A 7 5.48 -7.08 -27.72
N SER A 8 6.50 -7.32 -26.88
CA SER A 8 7.27 -8.57 -26.88
C SER A 8 6.58 -9.60 -25.98
N LEU A 9 6.83 -10.89 -26.25
CA LEU A 9 6.34 -11.96 -25.37
C LEU A 9 6.81 -11.79 -23.92
N SER A 10 8.07 -11.35 -23.73
CA SER A 10 8.63 -11.08 -22.40
C SER A 10 7.89 -9.95 -21.68
N ALA A 11 7.56 -8.84 -22.36
CA ALA A 11 6.76 -7.76 -21.79
C ALA A 11 5.35 -8.21 -21.44
N PHE A 12 4.72 -9.04 -22.29
CA PHE A 12 3.41 -9.61 -22.03
C PHE A 12 3.43 -10.50 -20.78
N MET A 13 4.37 -11.43 -20.70
CA MET A 13 4.50 -12.34 -19.55
C MET A 13 4.85 -11.60 -18.27
N ALA A 14 5.74 -10.59 -18.33
CA ALA A 14 6.07 -9.75 -17.18
C ALA A 14 4.85 -9.00 -16.64
N GLY A 15 3.99 -8.46 -17.52
CA GLY A 15 2.78 -7.78 -17.14
C GLY A 15 1.75 -8.70 -16.46
N ILE A 16 1.51 -9.88 -17.02
CA ILE A 16 0.63 -10.90 -16.41
C ILE A 16 1.17 -11.32 -15.04
N LEU A 17 2.45 -11.64 -14.96
CA LEU A 17 3.09 -12.09 -13.74
C LEU A 17 3.03 -11.01 -12.65
N ALA A 18 3.32 -9.75 -13.00
CA ALA A 18 3.22 -8.62 -12.09
C ALA A 18 1.81 -8.48 -11.50
N THR A 19 0.77 -8.63 -12.34
CA THR A 19 -0.62 -8.58 -11.87
C THR A 19 -0.97 -9.79 -11.00
N PHE A 20 -0.62 -10.99 -11.41
CA PHE A 20 -0.91 -12.19 -10.65
C PHE A 20 -0.30 -12.14 -9.25
N VAL A 21 0.97 -11.75 -9.16
CA VAL A 21 1.68 -11.60 -7.88
C VAL A 21 1.08 -10.46 -7.06
N GLY A 22 0.85 -9.29 -7.66
CA GLY A 22 0.28 -8.14 -6.98
C GLY A 22 -1.13 -8.39 -6.47
N PHE A 23 -2.00 -8.97 -7.30
CA PHE A 23 -3.38 -9.29 -6.93
C PHE A 23 -3.43 -10.34 -5.84
N SER A 24 -2.80 -11.51 -6.06
CA SER A 24 -2.86 -12.64 -5.11
C SER A 24 -2.27 -12.30 -3.74
N SER A 25 -1.29 -11.40 -3.68
CA SER A 25 -0.65 -11.02 -2.42
C SER A 25 -1.44 -10.02 -1.58
N SER A 26 -2.44 -9.34 -2.15
CA SER A 26 -3.03 -8.19 -1.44
C SER A 26 -4.55 -8.04 -1.55
N PHE A 27 -5.24 -8.77 -2.43
CA PHE A 27 -6.71 -8.65 -2.55
C PHE A 27 -7.44 -8.97 -1.25
N ALA A 28 -6.95 -9.96 -0.50
CA ALA A 28 -7.56 -10.39 0.74
C ALA A 28 -7.54 -9.28 1.81
N ILE A 29 -6.44 -8.53 1.92
CA ILE A 29 -6.34 -7.43 2.87
C ILE A 29 -7.19 -6.22 2.45
N VAL A 30 -7.38 -6.01 1.15
CA VAL A 30 -8.31 -4.97 0.66
C VAL A 30 -9.73 -5.29 1.12
N VAL A 31 -10.17 -6.53 0.96
CA VAL A 31 -11.50 -6.97 1.39
C VAL A 31 -11.66 -6.81 2.91
N GLN A 32 -10.68 -7.30 3.69
CA GLN A 32 -10.70 -7.16 5.14
C GLN A 32 -10.69 -5.69 5.59
N GLY A 33 -9.90 -4.85 4.94
CA GLY A 33 -9.86 -3.41 5.23
C GLY A 33 -11.21 -2.72 4.98
N LEU A 34 -11.88 -3.03 3.86
CA LEU A 34 -13.20 -2.48 3.56
C LEU A 34 -14.26 -2.98 4.56
N GLN A 35 -14.25 -4.28 4.88
CA GLN A 35 -15.15 -4.85 5.88
C GLN A 35 -14.87 -4.31 7.29
N GLY A 36 -13.60 -4.07 7.64
CA GLY A 36 -13.18 -3.48 8.90
C GLY A 36 -13.78 -2.09 9.15
N VAL A 37 -13.98 -1.29 8.11
CA VAL A 37 -14.63 0.01 8.20
C VAL A 37 -16.14 -0.03 7.89
N GLY A 38 -16.75 -1.23 7.90
CA GLY A 38 -18.19 -1.42 7.85
C GLY A 38 -18.79 -1.75 6.49
N ALA A 39 -17.98 -2.09 5.47
CA ALA A 39 -18.53 -2.54 4.19
C ALA A 39 -19.20 -3.92 4.34
N SER A 40 -20.37 -4.07 3.75
CA SER A 40 -21.00 -5.37 3.51
C SER A 40 -20.19 -6.18 2.48
N VAL A 41 -20.48 -7.47 2.36
CA VAL A 41 -19.84 -8.35 1.37
C VAL A 41 -20.02 -7.81 -0.06
N ALA A 42 -21.20 -7.29 -0.38
CA ALA A 42 -21.50 -6.71 -1.68
C ALA A 42 -20.74 -5.41 -1.94
N GLU A 43 -20.65 -4.53 -0.95
CA GLU A 43 -19.89 -3.27 -1.03
C GLU A 43 -18.38 -3.54 -1.11
N ALA A 44 -17.87 -4.53 -0.39
CA ALA A 44 -16.45 -4.92 -0.48
C ALA A 44 -16.13 -5.52 -1.86
N ALA A 45 -17.02 -6.33 -2.44
CA ALA A 45 -16.87 -6.85 -3.80
C ALA A 45 -16.90 -5.71 -4.85
N SER A 46 -17.84 -4.78 -4.70
CA SER A 46 -17.92 -3.57 -5.52
C SER A 46 -16.66 -2.74 -5.40
N GLY A 47 -16.15 -2.53 -4.19
CA GLY A 47 -14.92 -1.78 -3.91
C GLY A 47 -13.69 -2.40 -4.57
N LEU A 48 -13.53 -3.72 -4.47
CA LEU A 48 -12.43 -4.44 -5.11
C LEU A 48 -12.52 -4.38 -6.65
N LEU A 49 -13.73 -4.54 -7.20
CA LEU A 49 -13.99 -4.36 -8.64
C LEU A 49 -13.65 -2.94 -9.09
N ALA A 50 -14.16 -1.92 -8.40
CA ALA A 50 -13.93 -0.52 -8.74
C ALA A 50 -12.46 -0.14 -8.69
N LEU A 51 -11.73 -0.60 -7.65
CA LEU A 51 -10.29 -0.42 -7.54
C LEU A 51 -9.55 -1.09 -8.70
N SER A 52 -9.89 -2.34 -9.02
CA SER A 52 -9.25 -3.08 -10.10
C SER A 52 -9.43 -2.39 -11.45
N LEU A 53 -10.65 -1.94 -11.75
CA LEU A 53 -10.96 -1.24 -12.99
C LEU A 53 -10.31 0.14 -13.05
N ALA A 54 -10.45 0.95 -12.00
CA ALA A 54 -9.92 2.30 -11.96
C ALA A 54 -8.38 2.32 -11.99
N MET A 55 -7.73 1.49 -11.17
CA MET A 55 -6.27 1.44 -11.10
C MET A 55 -5.68 0.78 -12.34
N GLY A 56 -6.30 -0.28 -12.86
CA GLY A 56 -5.91 -0.91 -14.12
C GLY A 56 -5.96 0.08 -15.28
N LEU A 57 -7.08 0.80 -15.43
CA LEU A 57 -7.24 1.81 -16.46
C LEU A 57 -6.25 2.98 -16.29
N CYS A 58 -6.06 3.47 -15.06
CA CYS A 58 -5.08 4.50 -14.74
C CYS A 58 -3.66 4.07 -15.16
N GLY A 59 -3.23 2.85 -14.81
CA GLY A 59 -1.93 2.29 -15.19
C GLY A 59 -1.77 2.17 -16.70
N VAL A 60 -2.79 1.68 -17.41
CA VAL A 60 -2.80 1.62 -18.88
C VAL A 60 -2.62 3.01 -19.50
N LEU A 61 -3.45 3.98 -19.08
CA LEU A 61 -3.42 5.35 -19.62
C LEU A 61 -2.10 6.05 -19.34
N LEU A 62 -1.59 5.96 -18.11
CA LEU A 62 -0.33 6.57 -17.73
C LEU A 62 0.84 5.96 -18.49
N SER A 63 0.93 4.62 -18.57
CA SER A 63 2.00 3.95 -19.28
C SER A 63 1.97 4.25 -20.78
N TRP A 64 0.79 4.24 -21.38
CA TRP A 64 0.63 4.54 -22.80
C TRP A 64 0.98 6.00 -23.13
N ARG A 65 0.55 6.96 -22.28
CA ARG A 65 0.77 8.39 -22.52
C ARG A 65 2.21 8.82 -22.24
N THR A 66 2.82 8.30 -21.18
CA THR A 66 4.17 8.70 -20.75
C THR A 66 5.28 7.87 -21.38
N ARG A 67 4.95 6.70 -21.95
CA ARG A 67 5.91 5.68 -22.41
C ARG A 67 6.84 5.20 -21.30
N LEU A 68 6.40 5.30 -20.04
CA LEU A 68 7.10 4.81 -18.87
C LEU A 68 6.39 3.54 -18.35
N PRO A 69 7.10 2.59 -17.73
CA PRO A 69 6.50 1.39 -17.16
C PRO A 69 5.84 1.71 -15.80
N VAL A 70 4.73 2.45 -15.83
CA VAL A 70 3.99 2.88 -14.65
C VAL A 70 2.92 1.87 -14.31
N THR A 71 3.01 1.22 -13.15
CA THR A 71 1.92 0.39 -12.61
C THR A 71 1.20 1.11 -11.49
N VAL A 72 -0.11 1.07 -11.53
CA VAL A 72 -1.00 1.65 -10.52
C VAL A 72 -1.87 0.53 -9.97
N VAL A 73 -1.91 0.39 -8.64
CA VAL A 73 -2.76 -0.58 -7.94
C VAL A 73 -3.34 0.08 -6.69
N TRP A 74 -4.15 -0.65 -5.94
CA TRP A 74 -4.64 -0.18 -4.63
C TRP A 74 -3.52 -0.05 -3.59
N SER A 75 -3.77 0.77 -2.57
CA SER A 75 -2.85 0.95 -1.44
C SER A 75 -2.95 -0.23 -0.48
N THR A 76 -2.04 -1.21 -0.61
CA THR A 76 -1.98 -2.33 0.34
C THR A 76 -1.72 -1.87 1.78
N PRO A 77 -0.80 -0.92 2.05
CA PRO A 77 -0.65 -0.35 3.39
C PRO A 77 -1.89 0.43 3.84
N GLY A 78 -2.58 1.09 2.91
CA GLY A 78 -3.86 1.75 3.21
C GLY A 78 -4.95 0.74 3.59
N ALA A 79 -5.07 -0.36 2.86
CA ALA A 79 -5.96 -1.46 3.22
C ALA A 79 -5.62 -2.05 4.59
N ALA A 80 -4.32 -2.28 4.87
CA ALA A 80 -3.84 -2.72 6.18
C ALA A 80 -4.22 -1.75 7.29
N PHE A 81 -4.08 -0.46 7.08
CA PHE A 81 -4.54 0.56 8.01
C PHE A 81 -6.05 0.46 8.28
N LEU A 82 -6.86 0.27 7.23
CA LEU A 82 -8.31 0.15 7.40
C LEU A 82 -8.70 -1.07 8.25
N THR A 83 -7.94 -2.17 8.26
CA THR A 83 -8.20 -3.33 9.13
C THR A 83 -8.01 -3.03 10.62
N THR A 84 -7.26 -1.99 10.97
CA THR A 84 -7.02 -1.59 12.37
C THR A 84 -8.09 -0.68 12.93
N LEU A 85 -9.06 -0.28 12.10
CA LEU A 85 -10.13 0.63 12.46
C LEU A 85 -11.42 -0.14 12.79
N ALA A 86 -12.25 0.47 13.65
CA ALA A 86 -13.64 0.09 13.78
C ALA A 86 -14.50 0.88 12.77
N PRO A 87 -15.69 0.37 12.42
CA PRO A 87 -16.63 1.11 11.58
C PRO A 87 -16.91 2.50 12.17
N PRO A 88 -16.80 3.58 11.36
CA PRO A 88 -17.08 4.92 11.85
C PRO A 88 -18.56 5.11 12.18
N ALA A 89 -18.86 6.05 13.07
CA ALA A 89 -20.23 6.46 13.32
C ALA A 89 -20.87 6.98 12.01
N GLY A 90 -21.96 6.37 11.58
CA GLY A 90 -22.57 6.56 10.25
C GLY A 90 -22.18 5.49 9.22
N GLY A 91 -21.39 4.48 9.61
CA GLY A 91 -21.14 3.28 8.82
C GLY A 91 -20.23 3.50 7.60
N PHE A 92 -20.34 2.60 6.63
CA PHE A 92 -19.46 2.57 5.45
C PHE A 92 -19.58 3.83 4.58
N ALA A 93 -20.73 4.49 4.53
CA ALA A 93 -20.91 5.75 3.79
C ALA A 93 -19.97 6.88 4.27
N VAL A 94 -19.68 6.93 5.58
CA VAL A 94 -18.72 7.87 6.15
C VAL A 94 -17.29 7.49 5.79
N ALA A 95 -16.96 6.18 5.76
CA ALA A 95 -15.67 5.71 5.28
C ALA A 95 -15.45 6.07 3.80
N VAL A 96 -16.46 5.91 2.96
CA VAL A 96 -16.44 6.31 1.53
C VAL A 96 -16.18 7.81 1.40
N GLY A 97 -16.83 8.65 2.20
CA GLY A 97 -16.54 10.08 2.26
C GLY A 97 -15.09 10.38 2.62
N ALA A 98 -14.52 9.65 3.59
CA ALA A 98 -13.12 9.77 3.95
C ALA A 98 -12.17 9.29 2.81
N PHE A 99 -12.53 8.24 2.07
CA PHE A 99 -11.77 7.80 0.89
C PHE A 99 -11.71 8.88 -0.19
N MET A 100 -12.83 9.56 -0.44
CA MET A 100 -12.89 10.69 -1.38
C MET A 100 -12.01 11.86 -0.92
N VAL A 101 -12.05 12.21 0.38
CA VAL A 101 -11.17 13.25 0.94
C VAL A 101 -9.70 12.87 0.80
N SER A 102 -9.33 11.63 1.13
CA SER A 102 -7.96 11.12 0.96
C SER A 102 -7.51 11.21 -0.51
N ALA A 103 -8.36 10.78 -1.43
CA ALA A 103 -8.08 10.85 -2.87
C ALA A 103 -7.93 12.30 -3.37
N ALA A 104 -8.78 13.22 -2.89
CA ALA A 104 -8.66 14.64 -3.20
C ALA A 104 -7.35 15.25 -2.69
N LEU A 105 -6.88 14.83 -1.50
CA LEU A 105 -5.57 15.22 -0.97
C LEU A 105 -4.42 14.69 -1.84
N VAL A 106 -4.52 13.47 -2.39
CA VAL A 106 -3.52 12.93 -3.34
C VAL A 106 -3.50 13.75 -4.63
N VAL A 107 -4.68 14.11 -5.18
CA VAL A 107 -4.79 15.02 -6.34
C VAL A 107 -4.14 16.38 -6.01
N ALA A 108 -4.48 16.95 -4.87
CA ALA A 108 -3.93 18.23 -4.44
C ALA A 108 -2.41 18.18 -4.27
N ALA A 109 -1.86 17.09 -3.70
CA ALA A 109 -0.41 16.89 -3.57
C ALA A 109 0.29 16.77 -4.93
N GLY A 110 -0.41 16.24 -5.94
CA GLY A 110 0.09 16.16 -7.31
C GLY A 110 0.08 17.49 -8.06
N LEU A 111 -0.91 18.34 -7.81
CA LEU A 111 -1.10 19.61 -8.50
C LEU A 111 -0.49 20.81 -7.75
N TRP A 112 -0.54 20.80 -6.42
CA TRP A 112 -0.11 21.88 -5.57
C TRP A 112 1.25 21.57 -4.89
N ARG A 113 2.31 22.16 -5.43
CA ARG A 113 3.69 21.91 -5.00
C ARG A 113 3.95 22.07 -3.49
N PRO A 114 3.33 23.02 -2.76
CA PRO A 114 3.55 23.13 -1.31
C PRO A 114 3.08 21.91 -0.55
N LEU A 115 1.90 21.35 -0.87
CA LEU A 115 1.40 20.12 -0.24
C LEU A 115 2.27 18.91 -0.60
N GLY A 116 2.66 18.78 -1.88
CA GLY A 116 3.57 17.71 -2.30
C GLY A 116 4.92 17.79 -1.56
N ARG A 117 5.46 19.00 -1.33
CA ARG A 117 6.68 19.20 -0.54
C ARG A 117 6.47 18.89 0.93
N ALA A 118 5.34 19.30 1.53
CA ALA A 118 5.03 19.03 2.93
C ALA A 118 4.97 17.51 3.20
N VAL A 119 4.35 16.72 2.32
CA VAL A 119 4.34 15.24 2.44
C VAL A 119 5.75 14.66 2.29
N SER A 120 6.54 15.19 1.35
CA SER A 120 7.93 14.74 1.15
C SER A 120 8.86 15.18 2.28
N ALA A 121 8.45 16.13 3.10
CA ALA A 121 9.19 16.61 4.27
C ALA A 121 8.94 15.78 5.54
N ILE A 122 7.97 14.86 5.52
CA ILE A 122 7.79 13.90 6.62
C ILE A 122 9.09 13.09 6.74
N PRO A 123 9.72 13.06 7.94
CA PRO A 123 10.96 12.32 8.13
C PRO A 123 10.79 10.86 7.76
N ALA A 124 11.67 10.34 6.91
CA ALA A 124 11.59 8.97 6.42
C ALA A 124 11.55 7.91 7.55
N PRO A 125 12.27 8.05 8.67
CA PRO A 125 12.16 7.15 9.82
C PRO A 125 10.76 7.11 10.41
N LEU A 126 10.07 8.25 10.56
CA LEU A 126 8.72 8.31 11.12
C LEU A 126 7.68 7.70 10.18
N ALA A 127 7.77 8.00 8.87
CA ALA A 127 6.90 7.40 7.87
C ALA A 127 7.07 5.87 7.81
N SER A 128 8.31 5.39 7.91
CA SER A 128 8.63 3.96 7.95
C SER A 128 8.14 3.31 9.25
N ALA A 129 8.31 3.96 10.39
CA ALA A 129 7.84 3.49 11.69
C ALA A 129 6.30 3.39 11.76
N MET A 130 5.61 4.39 11.24
CA MET A 130 4.16 4.37 11.08
C MET A 130 3.71 3.18 10.24
N LEU A 131 4.35 2.96 9.08
CA LEU A 131 4.03 1.82 8.22
C LEU A 131 4.29 0.49 8.94
N ALA A 132 5.42 0.35 9.65
CA ALA A 132 5.73 -0.83 10.43
C ALA A 132 4.68 -1.09 11.52
N GLY A 133 4.23 -0.04 12.23
CA GLY A 133 3.19 -0.13 13.24
C GLY A 133 1.84 -0.61 12.70
N VAL A 134 1.46 -0.15 11.50
CA VAL A 134 0.23 -0.62 10.80
C VAL A 134 0.35 -2.09 10.38
N LEU A 135 1.53 -2.52 9.91
CA LEU A 135 1.73 -3.87 9.39
C LEU A 135 1.93 -4.92 10.49
N LEU A 136 2.46 -4.52 11.65
CA LEU A 136 2.84 -5.43 12.71
C LEU A 136 1.71 -6.36 13.17
N PRO A 137 0.50 -5.90 13.50
CA PRO A 137 -0.60 -6.76 13.93
C PRO A 137 -0.96 -7.83 12.89
N LEU A 138 -0.95 -7.46 11.60
CA LEU A 138 -1.23 -8.39 10.50
C LEU A 138 -0.13 -9.43 10.33
N CYS A 139 1.13 -9.03 10.49
CA CYS A 139 2.27 -9.95 10.40
C CYS A 139 2.35 -10.93 11.61
N LEU A 140 1.64 -10.65 12.69
CA LEU A 140 1.46 -11.58 13.81
C LEU A 140 0.34 -12.60 13.56
N ALA A 141 -0.64 -12.30 12.70
CA ALA A 141 -1.79 -13.14 12.43
C ALA A 141 -1.45 -14.58 11.98
N PRO A 142 -0.40 -14.86 11.19
CA PRO A 142 -0.01 -16.23 10.84
C PRO A 142 0.26 -17.10 12.07
N PHE A 143 0.98 -16.57 13.04
CA PHE A 143 1.34 -17.29 14.26
C PHE A 143 0.15 -17.47 15.17
N GLN A 144 -0.75 -16.49 15.24
CA GLN A 144 -2.03 -16.59 15.95
C GLN A 144 -2.95 -17.64 15.30
N ALA A 145 -3.01 -17.68 13.96
CA ALA A 145 -3.74 -18.67 13.20
C ALA A 145 -3.21 -20.09 13.44
N ALA A 146 -1.90 -20.27 13.56
CA ALA A 146 -1.27 -21.56 13.86
C ALA A 146 -1.64 -22.07 15.27
N VAL A 147 -1.92 -21.17 16.22
CA VAL A 147 -2.37 -21.54 17.56
C VAL A 147 -3.88 -21.84 17.57
N GLN A 148 -4.69 -21.01 16.92
CA GLN A 148 -6.16 -21.16 16.91
C GLN A 148 -6.65 -22.30 16.03
N PHE A 149 -6.01 -22.48 14.87
CA PHE A 149 -6.34 -23.49 13.86
C PHE A 149 -5.07 -24.20 13.38
N PRO A 150 -4.42 -25.06 14.20
CA PRO A 150 -3.13 -25.66 13.88
C PRO A 150 -3.15 -26.44 12.56
N ALA A 151 -4.22 -27.20 12.30
CA ALA A 151 -4.37 -28.01 11.09
C ALA A 151 -4.46 -27.17 9.81
N LEU A 152 -4.83 -25.89 9.88
CA LEU A 152 -4.97 -25.00 8.74
C LEU A 152 -3.83 -23.98 8.69
N GLY A 153 -3.50 -23.35 9.84
CA GLY A 153 -2.50 -22.30 9.93
C GLY A 153 -1.07 -22.78 9.68
N LEU A 154 -0.70 -23.93 10.26
CA LEU A 154 0.65 -24.46 10.08
C LEU A 154 0.98 -24.83 8.63
N PRO A 155 0.12 -25.56 7.87
CA PRO A 155 0.38 -25.83 6.47
C PRO A 155 0.53 -24.56 5.61
N ILE A 156 -0.25 -23.50 5.90
CA ILE A 156 -0.16 -22.23 5.19
C ILE A 156 1.23 -21.61 5.41
N ILE A 157 1.69 -21.52 6.68
CA ILE A 157 3.02 -20.97 7.02
C ILE A 157 4.14 -21.80 6.42
N LEU A 158 4.07 -23.13 6.55
CA LEU A 158 5.08 -24.05 6.02
C LEU A 158 5.16 -23.96 4.49
N THR A 159 4.03 -23.92 3.81
CA THR A 159 4.00 -23.74 2.35
C THR A 159 4.67 -22.44 1.94
N TRP A 160 4.34 -21.33 2.61
CA TRP A 160 4.99 -20.05 2.37
C TRP A 160 6.50 -20.14 2.58
N ALA A 161 6.96 -20.71 3.70
CA ALA A 161 8.36 -20.79 4.04
C ALA A 161 9.16 -21.67 3.04
N VAL A 162 8.60 -22.81 2.67
CA VAL A 162 9.21 -23.70 1.68
C VAL A 162 9.24 -23.04 0.30
N ALA A 163 8.14 -22.46 -0.15
CA ALA A 163 8.09 -21.77 -1.44
C ALA A 163 9.04 -20.55 -1.47
N ALA A 164 9.17 -19.79 -0.37
CA ALA A 164 10.08 -18.66 -0.22
C ALA A 164 11.56 -19.08 -0.33
N ARG A 165 11.89 -20.32 0.02
CA ARG A 165 13.26 -20.87 -0.11
C ARG A 165 13.66 -21.07 -1.57
N PHE A 166 12.71 -21.41 -2.43
CA PHE A 166 12.94 -21.60 -3.87
C PHE A 166 12.72 -20.31 -4.66
N SER A 167 11.64 -19.57 -4.35
CA SER A 167 11.32 -18.32 -5.02
C SER A 167 10.42 -17.45 -4.15
N ARG A 168 10.91 -16.26 -3.77
CA ARG A 168 10.11 -15.28 -3.03
C ARG A 168 8.86 -14.82 -3.80
N LEU A 169 8.91 -14.87 -5.14
CA LEU A 169 7.80 -14.51 -6.02
C LEU A 169 6.59 -15.44 -5.86
N TRP A 170 6.84 -16.76 -5.70
CA TRP A 170 5.81 -17.78 -5.61
C TRP A 170 5.38 -18.10 -4.17
N ALA A 171 6.05 -17.54 -3.16
CA ALA A 171 5.77 -17.84 -1.76
C ALA A 171 4.31 -17.52 -1.36
N VAL A 172 3.86 -16.32 -1.70
CA VAL A 172 2.49 -15.86 -1.37
C VAL A 172 1.44 -16.54 -2.22
N PRO A 173 1.57 -16.62 -3.57
CA PRO A 173 0.63 -17.40 -4.39
C PRO A 173 0.46 -18.84 -3.93
N ALA A 174 1.54 -19.53 -3.54
CA ALA A 174 1.47 -20.89 -3.03
C ALA A 174 0.70 -20.98 -1.69
N ALA A 175 0.97 -20.06 -0.77
CA ALA A 175 0.25 -19.97 0.51
C ALA A 175 -1.25 -19.68 0.31
N VAL A 176 -1.60 -18.79 -0.63
CA VAL A 176 -3.00 -18.50 -1.01
C VAL A 176 -3.67 -19.75 -1.57
N ALA A 177 -2.99 -20.46 -2.46
CA ALA A 177 -3.55 -21.68 -3.06
C ALA A 177 -3.81 -22.77 -2.00
N VAL A 178 -2.86 -23.00 -1.11
CA VAL A 178 -3.03 -23.97 0.00
C VAL A 178 -4.12 -23.52 0.96
N ALA A 179 -4.16 -22.24 1.33
CA ALA A 179 -5.21 -21.70 2.16
C ALA A 179 -6.60 -21.88 1.51
N ALA A 180 -6.71 -21.60 0.21
CA ALA A 180 -7.96 -21.78 -0.53
C ALA A 180 -8.43 -23.23 -0.54
N VAL A 181 -7.52 -24.19 -0.77
CA VAL A 181 -7.83 -25.62 -0.75
C VAL A 181 -8.26 -26.07 0.65
N LEU A 182 -7.48 -25.71 1.68
CA LEU A 182 -7.77 -26.12 3.05
C LEU A 182 -9.07 -25.53 3.57
N ILE A 183 -9.35 -24.26 3.29
CA ILE A 183 -10.62 -23.61 3.65
C ILE A 183 -11.77 -24.29 2.90
N GLY A 184 -11.62 -24.53 1.58
CA GLY A 184 -12.64 -25.19 0.78
C GLY A 184 -12.98 -26.62 1.21
N LEU A 185 -12.03 -27.34 1.85
CA LEU A 185 -12.23 -28.69 2.38
C LEU A 185 -12.87 -28.71 3.78
N HIS A 186 -12.74 -27.62 4.57
CA HIS A 186 -13.16 -27.57 5.98
C HIS A 186 -14.34 -26.66 6.25
N VAL A 187 -14.67 -25.76 5.31
CA VAL A 187 -15.82 -24.87 5.45
C VAL A 187 -16.99 -25.44 4.65
N GLU A 188 -18.08 -25.74 5.33
CA GLU A 188 -19.32 -26.12 4.67
C GLU A 188 -19.89 -24.90 3.94
N PHE A 189 -19.99 -24.99 2.63
CA PHE A 189 -20.64 -23.97 1.82
C PHE A 189 -22.16 -24.16 1.93
N ASP A 190 -22.79 -23.44 2.84
CA ASP A 190 -24.26 -23.37 2.93
C ASP A 190 -24.82 -22.93 1.58
N GLY A 191 -25.28 -23.87 0.76
CA GLY A 191 -26.12 -23.81 -0.47
C GLY A 191 -26.17 -22.53 -1.33
N GLY A 192 -25.57 -21.43 -0.90
CA GLY A 192 -25.63 -20.13 -1.55
C GLY A 192 -24.66 -19.95 -2.75
N GLY A 193 -23.77 -20.90 -3.01
CA GLY A 193 -22.83 -20.89 -4.11
C GLY A 193 -21.88 -19.67 -4.17
N LEU A 194 -20.76 -19.83 -4.84
CA LEU A 194 -19.84 -18.71 -5.14
C LEU A 194 -20.54 -17.73 -6.09
N ARG A 195 -20.73 -16.50 -5.66
CA ARG A 195 -21.24 -15.44 -6.53
C ARG A 195 -20.10 -14.94 -7.43
N TRP A 196 -20.15 -15.32 -8.68
CA TRP A 196 -19.13 -14.92 -9.67
C TRP A 196 -19.19 -13.44 -10.04
N TRP A 197 -20.37 -12.83 -9.90
CA TRP A 197 -20.59 -11.44 -10.24
C TRP A 197 -21.47 -10.77 -9.18
N THR A 198 -21.02 -9.59 -8.74
CA THR A 198 -21.83 -8.65 -7.95
C THR A 198 -21.89 -7.34 -8.73
N PRO A 199 -23.06 -6.78 -8.97
CA PRO A 199 -23.15 -5.48 -9.64
C PRO A 199 -22.45 -4.41 -8.80
N PRO A 200 -21.86 -3.39 -9.43
CA PRO A 200 -21.30 -2.25 -8.70
C PRO A 200 -22.35 -1.62 -7.77
N VAL A 201 -22.01 -1.47 -6.51
CA VAL A 201 -22.87 -0.87 -5.48
C VAL A 201 -22.46 0.57 -5.29
N TRP A 202 -23.39 1.48 -5.54
CA TRP A 202 -23.18 2.90 -5.25
C TRP A 202 -23.46 3.16 -3.77
N VAL A 203 -22.45 3.73 -3.08
CA VAL A 203 -22.56 4.19 -1.70
C VAL A 203 -22.53 5.71 -1.71
N THR A 204 -23.61 6.35 -1.27
CA THR A 204 -23.68 7.82 -1.18
C THR A 204 -22.69 8.30 -0.12
N PRO A 205 -21.66 9.10 -0.49
CA PRO A 205 -20.65 9.53 0.47
C PRO A 205 -21.22 10.43 1.56
N GLN A 206 -20.84 10.18 2.81
CA GLN A 206 -21.12 11.07 3.93
C GLN A 206 -19.83 11.65 4.47
N PHE A 207 -19.80 12.97 4.66
CA PHE A 207 -18.61 13.67 5.11
C PHE A 207 -18.70 14.01 6.59
N ASN A 208 -17.66 13.63 7.33
CA ASN A 208 -17.53 13.86 8.76
C ASN A 208 -16.09 14.28 9.08
N ILE A 209 -15.93 15.30 9.91
CA ILE A 209 -14.59 15.83 10.28
C ILE A 209 -13.78 14.77 11.03
N ALA A 210 -14.41 14.01 11.94
CA ALA A 210 -13.72 12.94 12.67
C ALA A 210 -13.17 11.87 11.72
N ALA A 211 -13.93 11.47 10.69
CA ALA A 211 -13.47 10.53 9.68
C ALA A 211 -12.43 11.15 8.72
N ALA A 212 -12.53 12.44 8.43
CA ALA A 212 -11.51 13.14 7.65
C ALA A 212 -10.14 13.13 8.37
N VAL A 213 -10.13 13.34 9.68
CA VAL A 213 -8.91 13.31 10.49
C VAL A 213 -8.49 11.88 10.82
N GLY A 214 -9.44 11.00 11.19
CA GLY A 214 -9.15 9.64 11.66
C GLY A 214 -8.91 8.61 10.56
N ILE A 215 -9.48 8.82 9.37
CA ILE A 215 -9.36 7.88 8.24
C ILE A 215 -8.66 8.55 7.05
N ALA A 216 -9.17 9.70 6.55
CA ALA A 216 -8.68 10.24 5.30
C ALA A 216 -7.25 10.72 5.37
N LEU A 217 -6.87 11.46 6.41
CA LEU A 217 -5.52 11.99 6.56
C LEU A 217 -4.47 10.88 6.77
N PRO A 218 -4.66 9.89 7.68
CA PRO A 218 -3.75 8.76 7.78
C PRO A 218 -3.66 7.94 6.49
N LEU A 219 -4.80 7.65 5.83
CA LEU A 219 -4.82 6.93 4.56
C LEU A 219 -4.02 7.66 3.48
N PHE A 220 -4.18 8.99 3.39
CA PHE A 220 -3.39 9.83 2.49
C PHE A 220 -1.89 9.74 2.79
N ILE A 221 -1.48 9.88 4.06
CA ILE A 221 -0.06 9.84 4.46
C ILE A 221 0.55 8.47 4.17
N VAL A 222 -0.14 7.38 4.58
CA VAL A 222 0.30 6.01 4.32
C VAL A 222 0.45 5.74 2.83
N THR A 223 -0.51 6.18 2.03
CA THR A 223 -0.52 5.99 0.58
C THR A 223 0.59 6.81 -0.10
N MET A 224 0.78 8.06 0.31
CA MET A 224 1.81 8.92 -0.27
C MET A 224 3.22 8.47 0.15
N ALA A 225 3.49 8.36 1.44
CA ALA A 225 4.82 8.03 1.96
C ALA A 225 5.19 6.57 1.68
N GLY A 226 4.27 5.63 1.90
CA GLY A 226 4.53 4.20 1.76
C GLY A 226 4.57 3.70 0.32
N GLN A 227 3.90 4.35 -0.61
CA GLN A 227 3.70 3.83 -1.96
C GLN A 227 4.02 4.83 -3.08
N ASN A 228 3.41 6.00 -3.09
CA ASN A 228 3.59 6.94 -4.20
C ASN A 228 5.04 7.44 -4.33
N ILE A 229 5.64 7.84 -3.22
CA ILE A 229 7.04 8.30 -3.19
C ILE A 229 7.99 7.14 -3.52
N THR A 230 7.76 5.96 -2.95
CA THR A 230 8.56 4.76 -3.23
C THR A 230 8.39 4.28 -4.67
N GLY A 231 7.21 4.41 -5.27
CA GLY A 231 6.97 4.13 -6.68
C GLY A 231 7.77 5.06 -7.62
N ILE A 232 7.84 6.35 -7.30
CA ILE A 232 8.72 7.28 -8.03
C ILE A 232 10.19 6.90 -7.87
N ALA A 233 10.62 6.53 -6.65
CA ALA A 233 11.98 6.08 -6.38
C ALA A 233 12.31 4.80 -7.16
N ALA A 234 11.37 3.85 -7.24
CA ALA A 234 11.52 2.63 -8.03
C ALA A 234 11.73 2.94 -9.53
N LEU A 235 10.93 3.83 -10.13
CA LEU A 235 11.16 4.22 -11.53
C LEU A 235 12.53 4.87 -11.72
N ARG A 236 12.95 5.71 -10.78
CA ARG A 236 14.27 6.37 -10.85
C ARG A 236 15.42 5.39 -10.74
N SER A 237 15.32 4.33 -9.94
CA SER A 237 16.36 3.28 -9.81
C SER A 237 16.57 2.50 -11.10
N PHE A 238 15.55 2.46 -11.98
CA PHE A 238 15.66 1.90 -13.33
C PHE A 238 16.06 2.93 -14.41
N GLY A 239 16.48 4.15 -14.00
CA GLY A 239 16.96 5.21 -14.90
C GLY A 239 15.87 6.08 -15.53
N TYR A 240 14.60 5.91 -15.16
CA TYR A 240 13.51 6.74 -15.66
C TYR A 240 13.41 8.08 -14.90
N ARG A 241 12.81 9.09 -15.56
CA ARG A 241 12.55 10.42 -14.99
C ARG A 241 11.04 10.69 -14.97
N PRO A 242 10.30 10.08 -14.04
CA PRO A 242 8.84 10.22 -14.00
C PRO A 242 8.41 11.63 -13.57
N PRO A 243 7.35 12.19 -14.17
CA PRO A 243 6.72 13.43 -13.72
C PRO A 243 5.83 13.12 -12.50
N ALA A 244 6.39 13.20 -11.28
CA ALA A 244 5.73 12.76 -10.05
C ALA A 244 4.36 13.42 -9.83
N GLY A 245 4.25 14.76 -9.98
CA GLY A 245 3.00 15.48 -9.78
C GLY A 245 1.83 14.95 -10.61
N PRO A 246 1.94 14.91 -11.95
CA PRO A 246 0.91 14.33 -12.80
C PRO A 246 0.58 12.86 -12.47
N LEU A 247 1.55 12.02 -12.11
CA LEU A 247 1.29 10.62 -11.74
C LEU A 247 0.46 10.53 -10.46
N PHE A 248 0.74 11.36 -9.45
CA PHE A 248 -0.07 11.43 -8.23
C PHE A 248 -1.46 11.97 -8.51
N ALA A 249 -1.57 13.06 -9.29
CA ALA A 249 -2.86 13.65 -9.60
C ALA A 249 -3.79 12.65 -10.32
N TRP A 250 -3.28 11.89 -11.29
CA TRP A 250 -4.06 10.89 -11.99
C TRP A 250 -4.44 9.71 -11.08
N SER A 251 -3.50 9.16 -10.30
CA SER A 251 -3.83 8.07 -9.36
C SER A 251 -4.87 8.50 -8.32
N GLY A 252 -4.77 9.74 -7.82
CA GLY A 252 -5.76 10.33 -6.92
C GLY A 252 -7.13 10.54 -7.59
N ALA A 253 -7.16 11.03 -8.82
CA ALA A 253 -8.41 11.23 -9.56
C ALA A 253 -9.15 9.90 -9.81
N PHE A 254 -8.45 8.86 -10.21
CA PHE A 254 -9.04 7.53 -10.36
C PHE A 254 -9.48 6.91 -9.04
N SER A 255 -8.75 7.17 -7.94
CA SER A 255 -9.17 6.79 -6.58
C SER A 255 -10.47 7.50 -6.17
N PHE A 256 -10.57 8.79 -6.47
CA PHE A 256 -11.76 9.59 -6.20
C PHE A 256 -13.00 9.05 -6.94
N LEU A 257 -12.83 8.65 -8.19
CA LEU A 257 -13.90 8.05 -9.01
C LEU A 257 -14.30 6.64 -8.52
N ALA A 258 -13.35 5.87 -7.97
CA ALA A 258 -13.61 4.53 -7.43
C ALA A 258 -14.29 4.58 -6.06
N ALA A 259 -14.10 5.65 -5.28
CA ALA A 259 -14.56 5.73 -3.89
C ALA A 259 -16.07 5.56 -3.71
N PRO A 260 -16.98 6.17 -4.51
CA PRO A 260 -18.42 5.95 -4.36
C PRO A 260 -18.87 4.50 -4.59
N PHE A 261 -18.03 3.69 -5.21
CA PHE A 261 -18.25 2.25 -5.39
C PHE A 261 -17.52 1.40 -4.34
N GLY A 262 -16.99 2.02 -3.28
CA GLY A 262 -16.30 1.36 -2.18
C GLY A 262 -14.79 1.27 -2.33
N GLY A 263 -14.18 1.82 -3.37
CA GLY A 263 -12.72 1.83 -3.55
C GLY A 263 -12.02 2.78 -2.59
N HIS A 264 -11.01 2.32 -1.83
CA HIS A 264 -10.36 3.16 -0.81
C HIS A 264 -9.29 4.12 -1.38
N ALA A 265 -8.15 3.63 -1.82
CA ALA A 265 -7.07 4.45 -2.35
C ALA A 265 -6.21 3.66 -3.35
N GLY A 266 -5.86 4.29 -4.45
CA GLY A 266 -4.90 3.79 -5.42
C GLY A 266 -3.58 4.57 -5.38
N ASN A 267 -2.51 3.94 -5.83
CA ASN A 267 -1.16 4.48 -5.80
C ASN A 267 -0.24 3.84 -6.83
N LEU A 268 0.93 4.41 -6.98
CA LEU A 268 2.03 3.80 -7.73
C LEU A 268 2.54 2.57 -6.97
N ALA A 269 2.73 1.45 -7.66
CA ALA A 269 3.07 0.17 -7.05
C ALA A 269 4.53 -0.21 -7.30
N ALA A 270 5.41 0.05 -6.34
CA ALA A 270 6.84 -0.14 -6.49
C ALA A 270 7.24 -1.57 -6.90
N ILE A 271 6.63 -2.61 -6.32
CA ILE A 271 6.99 -4.02 -6.57
C ILE A 271 6.59 -4.44 -7.99
N THR A 272 5.32 -4.27 -8.36
CA THR A 272 4.83 -4.63 -9.70
C THR A 272 5.48 -3.76 -10.77
N MET A 273 5.78 -2.50 -10.43
CA MET A 273 6.52 -1.58 -11.30
C MET A 273 7.94 -2.06 -11.56
N ALA A 274 8.66 -2.55 -10.54
CA ALA A 274 9.99 -3.12 -10.71
C ALA A 274 9.99 -4.32 -11.66
N MET A 275 8.96 -5.18 -11.60
CA MET A 275 8.80 -6.32 -12.53
C MET A 275 8.58 -5.85 -13.97
N CYS A 276 7.79 -4.79 -14.18
CA CYS A 276 7.53 -4.24 -15.51
C CYS A 276 8.68 -3.36 -16.03
N ALA A 277 9.47 -2.74 -15.14
CA ALA A 277 10.58 -1.84 -15.46
C ALA A 277 11.92 -2.57 -15.58
N GLY A 278 12.02 -3.83 -15.16
CA GLY A 278 13.22 -4.64 -15.20
C GLY A 278 13.63 -5.11 -16.60
N ALA A 279 14.86 -5.62 -16.70
CA ALA A 279 15.40 -6.17 -17.95
C ALA A 279 14.63 -7.41 -18.43
N ASP A 280 14.00 -8.14 -17.52
CA ASP A 280 13.17 -9.32 -17.81
C ASP A 280 11.94 -8.97 -18.66
N ALA A 281 11.39 -7.75 -18.48
CA ALA A 281 10.29 -7.27 -19.32
C ALA A 281 10.76 -6.96 -20.75
N HIS A 282 11.89 -6.26 -20.89
CA HIS A 282 12.53 -6.03 -22.18
C HIS A 282 13.97 -5.51 -21.99
N PRO A 283 14.97 -5.99 -22.80
CA PRO A 283 16.34 -5.48 -22.73
C PRO A 283 16.43 -3.96 -22.92
N ASP A 284 15.71 -3.42 -23.91
CA ASP A 284 15.63 -1.98 -24.17
C ASP A 284 14.66 -1.30 -23.19
N PRO A 285 15.13 -0.37 -22.32
CA PRO A 285 14.28 0.37 -21.37
C PRO A 285 13.13 1.13 -22.03
N ALA A 286 13.31 1.66 -23.24
CA ALA A 286 12.29 2.41 -23.96
C ALA A 286 11.09 1.53 -24.40
N ARG A 287 11.24 0.22 -24.36
CA ARG A 287 10.25 -0.77 -24.78
C ARG A 287 9.65 -1.57 -23.63
N ARG A 288 9.82 -1.14 -22.37
CA ARG A 288 9.29 -1.84 -21.17
C ARG A 288 7.88 -1.39 -20.79
N TRP A 289 7.45 -0.19 -21.18
CA TRP A 289 6.11 0.34 -20.85
C TRP A 289 4.92 -0.56 -21.25
N PRO A 290 4.98 -1.36 -22.36
CA PRO A 290 3.88 -2.26 -22.70
C PRO A 290 3.61 -3.33 -21.63
N ALA A 291 4.63 -3.74 -20.84
CA ALA A 291 4.43 -4.66 -19.73
C ALA A 291 3.45 -4.08 -18.69
N SER A 292 3.57 -2.78 -18.38
CA SER A 292 2.64 -2.11 -17.46
C SER A 292 1.24 -1.93 -18.05
N VAL A 293 1.13 -1.76 -19.37
CA VAL A 293 -0.19 -1.76 -20.05
C VAL A 293 -0.85 -3.12 -19.91
N VAL A 294 -0.11 -4.21 -20.14
CA VAL A 294 -0.62 -5.57 -19.93
C VAL A 294 -0.99 -5.79 -18.47
N ALA A 295 -0.15 -5.33 -17.54
CA ALA A 295 -0.44 -5.45 -16.11
C ALA A 295 -1.75 -4.74 -15.74
N GLY A 296 -1.96 -3.50 -16.21
CA GLY A 296 -3.21 -2.77 -15.96
C GLY A 296 -4.44 -3.46 -16.59
N ALA A 297 -4.33 -3.95 -17.82
CA ALA A 297 -5.39 -4.71 -18.49
C ALA A 297 -5.72 -6.01 -17.73
N SER A 298 -4.70 -6.74 -17.30
CA SER A 298 -4.87 -7.96 -16.51
C SER A 298 -5.50 -7.69 -15.15
N LEU A 299 -5.18 -6.55 -14.51
CA LEU A 299 -5.79 -6.14 -13.24
C LEU A 299 -7.29 -5.89 -13.41
N MET A 300 -7.71 -5.26 -14.52
CA MET A 300 -9.15 -5.11 -14.83
C MET A 300 -9.85 -6.45 -15.00
N VAL A 301 -9.22 -7.41 -15.67
CA VAL A 301 -9.76 -8.78 -15.80
C VAL A 301 -9.88 -9.47 -14.45
N CYS A 302 -8.85 -9.37 -13.57
CA CYS A 302 -8.94 -9.88 -12.20
C CYS A 302 -10.10 -9.27 -11.41
N GLY A 303 -10.37 -7.97 -11.62
CA GLY A 303 -11.51 -7.29 -11.01
C GLY A 303 -12.87 -7.89 -11.36
N LEU A 304 -13.04 -8.42 -12.58
CA LEU A 304 -14.30 -9.04 -13.01
C LEU A 304 -14.64 -10.31 -12.23
N VAL A 305 -13.63 -11.01 -11.69
CA VAL A 305 -13.82 -12.19 -10.83
C VAL A 305 -13.72 -11.85 -9.33
N ALA A 306 -13.64 -10.57 -8.98
CA ALA A 306 -13.49 -10.11 -7.60
C ALA A 306 -14.59 -10.62 -6.67
N SER A 307 -15.85 -10.71 -7.16
CA SER A 307 -16.99 -11.19 -6.37
C SER A 307 -16.80 -12.61 -5.84
N ALA A 308 -16.29 -13.52 -6.65
CA ALA A 308 -16.01 -14.90 -6.22
C ALA A 308 -14.94 -14.93 -5.12
N ALA A 309 -13.89 -14.11 -5.29
CA ALA A 309 -12.81 -13.99 -4.29
C ALA A 309 -13.33 -13.43 -2.96
N VAL A 310 -14.17 -12.38 -3.01
CA VAL A 310 -14.75 -11.76 -1.81
C VAL A 310 -15.72 -12.72 -1.11
N THR A 311 -16.58 -13.41 -1.87
CA THR A 311 -17.49 -14.41 -1.29
C THR A 311 -16.71 -15.52 -0.59
N PHE A 312 -15.66 -16.04 -1.22
CA PHE A 312 -14.79 -17.05 -0.63
C PHE A 312 -14.12 -16.56 0.67
N ILE A 313 -13.57 -15.34 0.67
CA ILE A 313 -12.95 -14.74 1.85
C ILE A 313 -13.95 -14.58 2.99
N SER A 314 -15.18 -14.16 2.67
CA SER A 314 -16.21 -13.90 3.68
C SER A 314 -16.75 -15.16 4.36
N LEU A 315 -16.55 -16.35 3.75
CA LEU A 315 -16.90 -17.63 4.33
C LEU A 315 -15.77 -18.23 5.19
N ALA A 316 -14.54 -17.75 5.01
CA ALA A 316 -13.39 -18.25 5.75
C ALA A 316 -13.26 -17.62 7.15
N PRO A 317 -12.68 -18.33 8.14
CA PRO A 317 -12.28 -17.72 9.39
C PRO A 317 -11.38 -16.52 9.17
N PRO A 318 -11.71 -15.31 9.68
CA PRO A 318 -10.98 -14.08 9.39
C PRO A 318 -9.47 -14.17 9.68
N ILE A 319 -9.10 -14.93 10.74
CA ILE A 319 -7.70 -15.09 11.14
C ILE A 319 -6.87 -15.85 10.08
N LEU A 320 -7.46 -16.79 9.34
CA LEU A 320 -6.77 -17.53 8.28
C LEU A 320 -6.50 -16.61 7.08
N ILE A 321 -7.44 -15.75 6.76
CA ILE A 321 -7.27 -14.74 5.70
C ILE A 321 -6.23 -13.71 6.12
N ALA A 322 -6.30 -13.22 7.37
CA ALA A 322 -5.29 -12.35 7.95
C ALA A 322 -3.89 -12.99 7.96
N SER A 323 -3.82 -14.32 8.18
CA SER A 323 -2.58 -15.09 8.11
C SER A 323 -1.92 -15.00 6.73
N VAL A 324 -2.66 -15.27 5.66
CA VAL A 324 -2.14 -15.14 4.29
C VAL A 324 -1.71 -13.71 3.98
N ALA A 325 -2.51 -12.73 4.37
CA ALA A 325 -2.19 -11.31 4.20
C ALA A 325 -0.92 -10.92 4.99
N GLY A 326 -0.79 -11.39 6.23
CA GLY A 326 0.38 -11.14 7.07
C GLY A 326 1.67 -11.72 6.48
N LEU A 327 1.63 -12.94 5.96
CA LEU A 327 2.78 -13.55 5.27
C LEU A 327 3.19 -12.74 4.03
N ALA A 328 2.24 -12.20 3.29
CA ALA A 328 2.50 -11.35 2.13
C ALA A 328 3.18 -10.02 2.53
N LEU A 329 2.89 -9.51 3.72
CA LEU A 329 3.37 -8.22 4.21
C LEU A 329 4.69 -8.30 4.99
N LEU A 330 5.22 -9.48 5.29
CA LEU A 330 6.48 -9.65 6.05
C LEU A 330 7.65 -8.91 5.42
N GLY A 331 7.78 -8.94 4.10
CA GLY A 331 8.83 -8.21 3.39
C GLY A 331 8.68 -6.69 3.51
N ALA A 332 7.45 -6.20 3.45
CA ALA A 332 7.14 -4.77 3.64
C ALA A 332 7.42 -4.33 5.09
N LEU A 333 7.04 -5.15 6.07
CA LEU A 333 7.34 -4.91 7.49
C LEU A 333 8.86 -4.85 7.73
N ALA A 334 9.62 -5.81 7.20
CA ALA A 334 11.07 -5.83 7.33
C ALA A 334 11.72 -4.56 6.75
N THR A 335 11.28 -4.12 5.57
CA THR A 335 11.76 -2.89 4.93
C THR A 335 11.38 -1.65 5.74
N ALA A 336 10.15 -1.61 6.25
CA ALA A 336 9.66 -0.50 7.07
C ALA A 336 10.43 -0.40 8.40
N LEU A 337 10.70 -1.53 9.08
CA LEU A 337 11.51 -1.56 10.30
C LEU A 337 12.96 -1.12 10.04
N ALA A 338 13.57 -1.61 8.95
CA ALA A 338 14.91 -1.19 8.57
C ALA A 338 14.98 0.32 8.30
N GLY A 339 13.98 0.90 7.61
CA GLY A 339 13.90 2.33 7.36
C GLY A 339 13.65 3.15 8.63
N ALA A 340 12.83 2.65 9.55
CA ALA A 340 12.54 3.29 10.83
C ALA A 340 13.78 3.40 11.74
N LEU A 341 14.64 2.37 11.74
CA LEU A 341 15.79 2.25 12.63
C LEU A 341 17.13 2.60 11.96
N ALA A 342 17.11 3.07 10.71
CA ALA A 342 18.32 3.34 9.92
C ALA A 342 19.22 4.40 10.57
N ALA A 343 18.66 5.52 11.01
CA ALA A 343 19.39 6.59 11.66
C ALA A 343 19.37 6.40 13.18
N ALA A 344 20.55 6.26 13.81
CA ALA A 344 20.66 6.01 15.25
C ALA A 344 19.99 7.11 16.08
N ARG A 345 20.07 8.35 15.62
CA ARG A 345 19.51 9.52 16.27
C ARG A 345 17.98 9.52 16.33
N ASP A 346 17.34 9.03 15.25
CA ASP A 346 15.88 9.11 15.10
C ASP A 346 15.15 7.88 15.67
N ARG A 347 15.88 6.94 16.29
CA ARG A 347 15.31 5.65 16.75
C ARG A 347 14.24 5.81 17.81
N GLU A 348 14.40 6.73 18.75
CA GLU A 348 13.43 6.92 19.82
C GLU A 348 12.13 7.49 19.28
N SER A 349 12.19 8.54 18.47
CA SER A 349 11.02 9.12 17.81
C SER A 349 10.32 8.13 16.86
N ALA A 350 11.09 7.31 16.13
CA ALA A 350 10.57 6.24 15.30
C ALA A 350 9.91 5.13 16.13
N LEU A 351 10.51 4.70 17.25
CA LEU A 351 9.92 3.70 18.13
C LEU A 351 8.61 4.17 18.76
N ILE A 352 8.53 5.42 19.22
CA ILE A 352 7.28 6.00 19.72
C ILE A 352 6.21 5.99 18.62
N THR A 353 6.56 6.42 17.40
CA THR A 353 5.63 6.36 16.25
C THR A 353 5.12 4.94 16.02
N LEU A 354 6.02 3.96 15.99
CA LEU A 354 5.69 2.54 15.78
C LEU A 354 4.78 2.01 16.88
N LEU A 355 5.16 2.18 18.14
CA LEU A 355 4.45 1.61 19.28
C LEU A 355 3.05 2.20 19.44
N VAL A 356 2.92 3.53 19.32
CA VAL A 356 1.61 4.20 19.37
C VAL A 356 0.74 3.77 18.21
N THR A 357 1.31 3.64 16.98
CA THR A 357 0.57 3.14 15.82
C THR A 357 0.12 1.69 16.01
N ALA A 358 1.01 0.81 16.48
CA ALA A 358 0.72 -0.62 16.66
C ALA A 358 -0.20 -0.91 17.85
N SER A 359 -0.28 -0.01 18.82
CA SER A 359 -1.13 -0.20 20.03
C SER A 359 -2.63 -0.23 19.73
N GLY A 360 -3.05 0.25 18.54
CA GLY A 360 -4.45 0.35 18.18
C GLY A 360 -5.22 1.41 19.00
N VAL A 361 -4.54 2.29 19.73
CA VAL A 361 -5.16 3.34 20.54
C VAL A 361 -6.02 4.25 19.68
N THR A 362 -7.22 4.54 20.15
CA THR A 362 -8.13 5.50 19.56
C THR A 362 -8.47 6.58 20.58
N LEU A 363 -8.16 7.85 20.28
CA LEU A 363 -8.50 8.98 21.11
C LEU A 363 -9.35 9.96 20.30
N PHE A 364 -10.47 10.39 20.87
CA PHE A 364 -11.42 11.31 20.21
C PHE A 364 -11.92 10.81 18.84
N GLY A 365 -12.04 9.49 18.64
CA GLY A 365 -12.44 8.88 17.38
C GLY A 365 -11.33 8.84 16.30
N VAL A 366 -10.10 9.21 16.65
CA VAL A 366 -8.94 9.20 15.76
C VAL A 366 -7.99 8.05 16.12
N GLY A 367 -7.63 7.23 15.15
CA GLY A 367 -6.81 6.03 15.35
C GLY A 367 -5.33 6.30 15.65
N GLY A 368 -4.65 5.29 16.17
CA GLY A 368 -3.24 5.34 16.63
C GLY A 368 -2.22 5.77 15.57
N VAL A 369 -2.52 5.62 14.30
CA VAL A 369 -1.65 6.07 13.18
C VAL A 369 -1.43 7.59 13.23
N PHE A 370 -2.49 8.36 13.43
CA PHE A 370 -2.40 9.81 13.55
C PHE A 370 -1.63 10.20 14.82
N TRP A 371 -1.99 9.61 15.94
CA TRP A 371 -1.35 9.90 17.23
C TRP A 371 0.12 9.46 17.27
N GLY A 372 0.45 8.36 16.60
CA GLY A 372 1.83 7.88 16.45
C GLY A 372 2.70 8.89 15.69
N LEU A 373 2.20 9.39 14.56
CA LEU A 373 2.92 10.44 13.81
C LEU A 373 3.03 11.74 14.59
N LEU A 374 1.99 12.12 15.34
CA LEU A 374 2.03 13.35 16.14
C LEU A 374 3.02 13.23 17.30
N ALA A 375 2.96 12.14 18.08
CA ALA A 375 3.86 11.91 19.22
C ALA A 375 5.31 11.75 18.78
N GLY A 376 5.57 10.89 17.79
CA GLY A 376 6.91 10.70 17.25
C GLY A 376 7.45 11.95 16.55
N GLY A 377 6.59 12.68 15.83
CA GLY A 377 6.94 13.96 15.21
C GLY A 377 7.30 15.03 16.21
N ALA A 378 6.58 15.13 17.32
CA ALA A 378 6.89 16.05 18.40
C ALA A 378 8.25 15.73 19.04
N LEU A 379 8.52 14.45 19.31
CA LEU A 379 9.80 14.01 19.85
C LEU A 379 10.93 14.24 18.85
N TYR A 380 10.74 13.88 17.58
CA TYR A 380 11.70 14.13 16.51
C TYR A 380 12.08 15.62 16.42
N TRP A 381 11.08 16.49 16.45
CA TRP A 381 11.32 17.94 16.43
C TRP A 381 12.06 18.41 17.69
N TRP A 382 11.73 17.87 18.86
CA TRP A 382 12.43 18.18 20.12
C TRP A 382 13.91 17.78 20.07
N GLU A 383 14.22 16.61 19.56
CA GLU A 383 15.59 16.11 19.42
C GLU A 383 16.42 16.95 18.46
N HIS A 384 15.81 17.42 17.34
CA HIS A 384 16.50 18.22 16.32
C HIS A 384 16.58 19.71 16.63
N ARG A 385 15.77 20.21 17.55
CA ARG A 385 15.85 21.63 17.98
C ARG A 385 17.13 21.96 18.73
N ARG A 386 17.70 21.01 19.46
CA ARG A 386 18.95 21.23 20.23
C ARG A 386 20.12 21.58 19.32
N ASP A 387 20.20 21.04 18.11
CA ASP A 387 21.28 21.38 17.17
C ASP A 387 21.14 22.73 16.50
N LEU A 388 19.94 23.26 16.39
CA LEU A 388 19.70 24.60 15.87
C LEU A 388 20.11 25.68 16.90
N GLY A 389 20.22 25.29 18.19
CA GLY A 389 20.68 26.17 19.29
C GLY A 389 22.20 26.14 19.49
N ASP A 390 22.85 25.01 19.22
CA ASP A 390 24.31 24.87 19.43
C ASP A 390 25.15 25.28 18.21
N GLY A 391 24.54 25.45 17.03
CA GLY A 391 25.21 25.89 15.79
C GLY A 391 25.51 27.38 15.70
N GLY A 392 25.21 28.17 16.72
CA GLY A 392 25.41 29.65 16.77
C GLY A 392 26.62 30.14 17.55
N GLY A 393 27.49 29.28 18.04
CA GLY A 393 28.53 29.68 18.98
C GLY A 393 29.89 29.06 18.76
N ASP A 394 30.46 29.08 17.55
CA ASP A 394 31.91 28.91 17.37
C ASP A 394 32.35 29.48 16.02
N GLY A 395 32.46 30.77 15.98
CA GLY A 395 32.98 31.55 14.86
C GLY A 395 33.73 32.74 15.36
N ASP A 396 34.61 32.57 16.36
CA ASP A 396 35.66 33.57 16.60
C ASP A 396 36.83 32.95 17.38
N VAL A 397 37.81 32.42 16.69
CA VAL A 397 39.18 32.33 17.21
C VAL A 397 40.11 32.91 16.14
N THR A 398 40.19 34.25 16.23
CA THR A 398 41.38 35.06 16.04
C THR A 398 42.58 34.40 15.42
N GLY A 399 42.97 35.01 14.32
CA GLY A 399 44.27 34.87 13.72
C GLY A 399 45.42 35.06 14.69
N ASN A 400 46.45 34.30 14.47
CA ASN A 400 47.79 34.73 14.85
C ASN A 400 48.73 34.47 13.67
N ALA A 401 49.03 35.53 12.97
CA ALA A 401 50.15 35.59 12.06
C ALA A 401 51.42 35.58 12.89
N THR A 402 52.29 34.62 12.67
CA THR A 402 53.70 34.76 12.96
C THR A 402 54.51 34.51 11.70
N THR A 403 54.99 35.64 11.20
CA THR A 403 56.15 35.79 10.32
C THR A 403 57.38 35.12 10.94
N GLY A 404 58.21 34.48 10.14
CA GLY A 404 59.54 34.01 10.56
C GLY A 404 60.26 33.23 9.50
N ASP A 405 60.88 33.94 8.60
CA ASP A 405 62.24 33.80 8.10
C ASP A 405 62.97 32.45 8.24
N LYS A 406 63.25 31.78 7.20
CA LYS A 406 64.58 31.53 6.51
C LYS A 406 64.38 30.54 5.39
#